data_4b5fd0c1ebe12534f60c6d1d03068cd4
#
_entry.id   4b5fd0c1ebe12534f60c6d1d03068cd4
#
_cell.length_a   1.000
_cell.length_b   1.000
_cell.length_c   1.000
_cell.angle_alpha   90.00
_cell.angle_beta   90.00
_cell.angle_gamma   90.00
#
_symmetry.space_group_name_H-M   'P 1'
#
loop_
_entity.id
_entity.type
_entity.pdbx_description
1 polymer ?
#
loop_
_entity_poly.entity_id
_entity_poly.type
_entity_poly.pdbx_seq_one_letter_code
_entity_poly.pdbx_strand_id
1 'polypeptide(L)'
;LTLTQQGSTLTLGPKQSAVLKHGAAFTWSAQGPVSLIFVRYNKSQASDGAIVAIQENPEMGPSAGGPAADLMLTPAPVCRNYTDYKTADGEFMCGTWDSTPYARRALYFRHMELMHLLEGTVTFVDETGRSGTFTKGDIFLIEQKASCTWESLVHVAKVYVIYRPA
;
A
#
# COMPACT_ATOMS: atom_id res chain seq x y z
N LEU A 1 -2.32 16.51 10.66
CA LEU A 1 -1.22 16.05 11.49
C LEU A 1 0.10 16.62 10.97
N THR A 2 0.88 17.27 11.82
CA THR A 2 2.22 17.77 11.47
C THR A 2 3.26 16.95 12.22
N LEU A 3 4.23 16.43 11.48
CA LEU A 3 5.39 15.70 12.00
C LEU A 3 6.63 16.59 11.88
N THR A 4 7.45 16.67 12.91
CA THR A 4 8.68 17.48 12.93
C THR A 4 9.86 16.62 13.34
N GLN A 5 10.90 16.65 12.52
CA GLN A 5 12.16 15.93 12.74
C GLN A 5 13.34 16.81 12.34
N GLN A 6 14.29 17.02 13.24
CA GLN A 6 15.54 17.77 12.98
C GLN A 6 15.31 19.14 12.29
N GLY A 7 14.26 19.85 12.71
CA GLY A 7 13.90 21.16 12.14
C GLY A 7 13.10 21.11 10.83
N SER A 8 12.94 19.93 10.22
CA SER A 8 12.07 19.74 9.05
C SER A 8 10.68 19.35 9.48
N THR A 9 9.66 19.82 8.76
CA THR A 9 8.25 19.50 9.02
C THR A 9 7.60 18.86 7.82
N LEU A 10 6.75 17.86 8.08
CA LEU A 10 5.84 17.24 7.11
C LEU A 10 4.41 17.37 7.62
N THR A 11 3.55 18.02 6.88
CA THR A 11 2.12 18.09 7.19
C THR A 11 1.37 17.06 6.35
N LEU A 12 0.63 16.20 7.04
CA LEU A 12 -0.24 15.19 6.45
C LEU A 12 -1.70 15.63 6.58
N GLY A 13 -2.39 15.72 5.47
CA GLY A 13 -3.83 15.85 5.39
C GLY A 13 -4.55 14.54 5.71
N PRO A 14 -5.90 14.52 5.67
CA PRO A 14 -6.68 13.31 5.84
C PRO A 14 -6.27 12.22 4.85
N LYS A 15 -6.08 10.98 5.35
CA LYS A 15 -5.71 9.78 4.60
C LYS A 15 -4.32 9.79 3.97
N GLN A 16 -3.55 10.87 4.07
CA GLN A 16 -2.15 10.87 3.64
C GLN A 16 -1.28 10.04 4.59
N SER A 17 -0.21 9.50 4.06
CA SER A 17 0.65 8.54 4.74
C SER A 17 2.11 8.95 4.75
N ALA A 18 2.84 8.51 5.77
CA ALA A 18 4.29 8.69 5.85
C ALA A 18 4.95 7.47 6.52
N VAL A 19 6.23 7.29 6.22
CA VAL A 19 7.09 6.32 6.89
C VAL A 19 7.92 7.01 7.96
N LEU A 20 7.81 6.52 9.18
CA LEU A 20 8.67 6.88 10.29
C LEU A 20 9.74 5.78 10.41
N LYS A 21 11.00 6.14 10.21
CA LYS A 21 12.08 5.15 10.26
C LYS A 21 12.36 4.70 11.69
N HIS A 22 12.75 3.45 11.86
CA HIS A 22 13.06 2.86 13.16
C HIS A 22 14.13 3.66 13.89
N GLY A 23 13.87 4.03 15.15
CA GLY A 23 14.79 4.77 16.00
C GLY A 23 14.83 6.29 15.76
N ALA A 24 14.18 6.79 14.72
CA ALA A 24 14.13 8.22 14.44
C ALA A 24 13.31 8.96 15.51
N ALA A 25 13.90 9.96 16.13
CA ALA A 25 13.20 10.86 17.07
C ALA A 25 12.43 11.91 16.27
N PHE A 26 11.17 12.11 16.60
CA PHE A 26 10.31 13.13 16.01
C PHE A 26 9.29 13.64 17.03
N THR A 27 8.71 14.78 16.75
CA THR A 27 7.54 15.31 17.46
C THR A 27 6.36 15.38 16.50
N TRP A 28 5.17 15.43 17.06
CA TRP A 28 3.96 15.63 16.25
C TRP A 28 2.98 16.58 16.93
N SER A 29 2.16 17.23 16.13
CA SER A 29 1.05 18.08 16.57
C SER A 29 -0.16 17.91 15.67
N ALA A 30 -1.33 18.17 16.23
CA ALA A 30 -2.60 18.20 15.51
C ALA A 30 -3.48 19.32 16.05
N GLN A 31 -4.34 19.89 15.19
CA GLN A 31 -5.28 20.96 15.58
C GLN A 31 -6.55 20.40 16.23
N GLY A 32 -6.74 19.10 16.27
CA GLY A 32 -7.91 18.43 16.83
C GLY A 32 -7.68 16.91 16.94
N PRO A 33 -8.71 16.14 17.30
CA PRO A 33 -8.63 14.69 17.37
C PRO A 33 -8.21 14.08 16.02
N VAL A 34 -7.30 13.09 16.07
CA VAL A 34 -6.85 12.33 14.89
C VAL A 34 -6.99 10.84 15.14
N SER A 35 -7.36 10.10 14.09
CA SER A 35 -7.32 8.64 14.05
C SER A 35 -6.18 8.21 13.14
N LEU A 36 -5.37 7.25 13.59
CA LEU A 36 -4.23 6.75 12.85
C LEU A 36 -4.37 5.26 12.61
N ILE A 37 -4.08 4.83 11.37
CA ILE A 37 -3.83 3.44 11.03
C ILE A 37 -2.33 3.32 10.83
N PHE A 38 -1.69 2.34 11.44
CA PHE A 38 -0.26 2.14 11.27
C PHE A 38 0.10 0.66 11.08
N VAL A 39 1.13 0.43 10.29
CA VAL A 39 1.80 -0.86 10.14
C VAL A 39 3.20 -0.72 10.72
N ARG A 40 3.57 -1.62 11.61
CA ARG A 40 4.88 -1.61 12.25
C ARG A 40 5.71 -2.80 11.79
N TYR A 41 6.91 -2.52 11.27
CA TYR A 41 7.93 -3.50 10.97
C TYR A 41 9.07 -3.39 11.99
N ASN A 42 9.24 -4.42 12.81
CA ASN A 42 10.14 -4.39 13.98
C ASN A 42 11.52 -5.00 13.74
N LYS A 43 11.78 -5.54 12.55
CA LYS A 43 13.10 -6.13 12.19
C LYS A 43 14.04 -5.11 11.50
N SER A 44 13.55 -3.92 11.15
CA SER A 44 14.36 -2.90 10.48
C SER A 44 15.49 -2.42 11.38
N GLN A 45 16.63 -2.11 10.78
CA GLN A 45 17.73 -1.46 11.48
C GLN A 45 17.35 -0.04 11.90
N ALA A 46 17.83 0.40 13.07
CA ALA A 46 17.65 1.78 13.52
C ALA A 46 18.31 2.74 12.52
N SER A 47 17.65 3.87 12.27
CA SER A 47 18.10 4.89 11.33
C SER A 47 17.65 6.26 11.80
N ASP A 48 18.52 7.25 11.70
CA ASP A 48 18.23 8.68 11.89
C ASP A 48 17.71 9.35 10.61
N GLY A 49 17.47 8.56 9.57
CA GLY A 49 17.00 9.09 8.29
C GLY A 49 15.67 9.82 8.37
N ALA A 50 15.46 10.74 7.44
CA ALA A 50 14.28 11.60 7.39
C ALA A 50 12.96 10.81 7.29
N ILE A 51 11.88 11.42 7.78
CA ILE A 51 10.50 10.98 7.53
C ILE A 51 10.25 10.99 6.02
N VAL A 52 9.66 9.92 5.50
CA VAL A 52 9.35 9.78 4.07
C VAL A 52 7.85 9.92 3.86
N ALA A 53 7.41 10.96 3.15
CA ALA A 53 6.02 11.05 2.70
C ALA A 53 5.74 9.99 1.64
N ILE A 54 4.60 9.33 1.71
CA ILE A 54 4.13 8.47 0.61
C ILE A 54 3.49 9.38 -0.45
N GLN A 55 3.99 9.28 -1.67
CA GLN A 55 3.50 10.06 -2.79
C GLN A 55 2.25 9.39 -3.38
N GLU A 56 1.12 10.11 -3.43
CA GLU A 56 -0.13 9.59 -3.97
C GLU A 56 -0.23 9.75 -5.50
N ASN A 57 0.59 10.61 -6.08
CA ASN A 57 0.62 10.87 -7.53
C ASN A 57 2.07 11.03 -8.04
N PRO A 58 2.95 10.03 -7.85
CA PRO A 58 4.32 10.08 -8.34
C PRO A 58 4.38 9.80 -9.84
N GLU A 59 5.53 10.08 -10.45
CA GLU A 59 5.85 9.52 -11.77
C GLU A 59 6.14 8.04 -11.64
N MET A 60 5.19 7.19 -12.06
CA MET A 60 5.26 5.74 -11.92
C MET A 60 5.91 5.07 -13.13
N GLY A 61 6.81 4.12 -12.85
CA GLY A 61 7.39 3.23 -13.85
C GLY A 61 6.63 1.91 -13.99
N PRO A 62 6.97 1.08 -15.00
CA PRO A 62 6.40 -0.26 -15.16
C PRO A 62 6.56 -1.10 -13.89
N SER A 63 5.49 -1.76 -13.46
CA SER A 63 5.52 -2.64 -12.29
C SER A 63 5.87 -4.08 -12.69
N ALA A 64 6.86 -4.66 -12.00
CA ALA A 64 7.14 -6.09 -12.08
C ALA A 64 6.13 -6.95 -11.29
N GLY A 65 5.24 -6.34 -10.51
CA GLY A 65 4.25 -6.98 -9.63
C GLY A 65 2.89 -7.22 -10.28
N GLY A 66 2.82 -7.33 -11.59
CA GLY A 66 1.57 -7.69 -12.28
C GLY A 66 1.14 -9.13 -11.98
N PRO A 67 -0.16 -9.48 -12.17
CA PRO A 67 -0.66 -10.82 -11.94
C PRO A 67 -0.04 -11.82 -12.92
N ALA A 68 0.17 -13.07 -12.47
CA ALA A 68 0.68 -14.13 -13.31
C ALA A 68 -0.33 -14.47 -14.43
N ALA A 69 0.17 -14.77 -15.62
CA ALA A 69 -0.65 -14.96 -16.82
C ALA A 69 -1.68 -16.10 -16.70
N ASP A 70 -1.35 -17.15 -15.97
CA ASP A 70 -2.21 -18.31 -15.72
C ASP A 70 -3.39 -18.02 -14.79
N LEU A 71 -3.31 -16.92 -14.04
CA LEU A 71 -4.40 -16.46 -13.17
C LEU A 71 -5.40 -15.54 -13.89
N MET A 72 -5.05 -15.01 -15.05
CA MET A 72 -5.86 -14.00 -15.73
C MET A 72 -7.19 -14.57 -16.24
N LEU A 73 -8.26 -13.79 -16.04
CA LEU A 73 -9.60 -14.02 -16.60
C LEU A 73 -9.91 -13.01 -17.73
N THR A 74 -9.12 -11.95 -17.82
CA THR A 74 -9.18 -10.90 -18.84
C THR A 74 -7.79 -10.76 -19.49
N PRO A 75 -7.61 -9.94 -20.53
CA PRO A 75 -6.28 -9.57 -21.00
C PRO A 75 -5.40 -9.02 -19.87
N ALA A 76 -4.09 -9.20 -19.98
CA ALA A 76 -3.13 -8.74 -18.99
C ALA A 76 -3.22 -7.20 -18.80
N PRO A 77 -3.28 -6.70 -17.55
CA PRO A 77 -3.30 -5.27 -17.32
C PRO A 77 -1.94 -4.62 -17.55
N VAL A 78 -1.95 -3.33 -17.79
CA VAL A 78 -0.75 -2.50 -17.62
C VAL A 78 -0.70 -2.09 -16.15
N CYS A 79 0.34 -2.51 -15.46
CA CYS A 79 0.59 -2.16 -14.06
C CYS A 79 1.80 -1.23 -13.95
N ARG A 80 1.70 -0.22 -13.08
CA ARG A 80 2.79 0.72 -12.79
C ARG A 80 2.95 0.84 -11.29
N ASN A 81 4.14 1.21 -10.83
CA ASN A 81 4.37 1.50 -9.43
C ASN A 81 5.48 2.53 -9.21
N TYR A 82 5.45 3.11 -8.03
CA TYR A 82 6.52 3.89 -7.42
C TYR A 82 6.73 3.40 -5.99
N THR A 83 7.98 3.18 -5.58
CA THR A 83 8.31 2.74 -4.22
C THR A 83 8.96 3.90 -3.47
N ASP A 84 8.26 4.42 -2.46
CA ASP A 84 8.77 5.50 -1.61
C ASP A 84 9.77 4.99 -0.57
N TYR A 85 9.55 3.79 -0.06
CA TYR A 85 10.41 3.19 0.96
C TYR A 85 10.46 1.67 0.82
N LYS A 86 11.67 1.14 1.04
CA LYS A 86 11.93 -0.29 1.11
C LYS A 86 13.03 -0.56 2.12
N THR A 87 12.87 -1.57 2.97
CA THR A 87 13.92 -2.03 3.90
C THR A 87 15.04 -2.75 3.15
N ALA A 88 16.25 -2.77 3.74
CA ALA A 88 17.42 -3.38 3.13
C ALA A 88 17.24 -4.89 2.87
N ASP A 89 16.51 -5.59 3.75
CA ASP A 89 16.17 -7.00 3.60
C ASP A 89 15.06 -7.23 2.55
N GLY A 90 14.37 -6.17 2.13
CA GLY A 90 13.28 -6.23 1.16
C GLY A 90 11.97 -6.81 1.69
N GLU A 91 11.89 -7.15 2.98
CA GLU A 91 10.67 -7.71 3.58
C GLU A 91 9.55 -6.67 3.72
N PHE A 92 9.89 -5.40 3.93
CA PHE A 92 8.92 -4.32 4.08
C PHE A 92 9.10 -3.26 2.99
N MET A 93 8.02 -2.89 2.32
CA MET A 93 8.02 -1.82 1.32
C MET A 93 6.66 -1.12 1.25
N CYS A 94 6.68 0.15 0.82
CA CYS A 94 5.47 0.92 0.56
C CYS A 94 5.68 1.93 -0.55
N GLY A 95 4.56 2.34 -1.14
CA GLY A 95 4.53 3.28 -2.25
C GLY A 95 3.17 3.32 -2.92
N THR A 96 3.14 3.67 -4.19
CA THR A 96 1.92 3.79 -4.99
C THR A 96 1.95 2.83 -6.17
N TRP A 97 0.82 2.25 -6.49
CA TRP A 97 0.63 1.32 -7.59
C TRP A 97 -0.69 1.59 -8.29
N ASP A 98 -0.72 1.37 -9.60
CA ASP A 98 -1.94 1.43 -10.39
C ASP A 98 -2.02 0.32 -11.44
N SER A 99 -3.23 0.13 -11.97
CA SER A 99 -3.46 -0.76 -13.11
C SER A 99 -4.64 -0.34 -13.97
N THR A 100 -4.58 -0.73 -15.24
CA THR A 100 -5.77 -0.78 -16.09
C THR A 100 -6.76 -1.85 -15.58
N PRO A 101 -8.05 -1.82 -16.00
CA PRO A 101 -9.05 -2.81 -15.58
C PRO A 101 -8.61 -4.24 -15.84
N TYR A 102 -8.86 -5.15 -14.89
CA TYR A 102 -8.64 -6.60 -15.08
C TYR A 102 -9.41 -7.44 -14.06
N ALA A 103 -9.53 -8.72 -14.37
CA ALA A 103 -9.99 -9.74 -13.45
C ALA A 103 -9.00 -10.93 -13.44
N ARG A 104 -8.77 -11.49 -12.25
CA ARG A 104 -7.97 -12.71 -12.06
C ARG A 104 -8.62 -13.69 -11.09
N ARG A 105 -8.27 -14.95 -11.25
CA ARG A 105 -8.60 -16.01 -10.29
C ARG A 105 -8.00 -15.72 -8.92
N ALA A 106 -8.38 -16.52 -7.94
CA ALA A 106 -7.82 -16.42 -6.59
C ALA A 106 -6.28 -16.54 -6.62
N LEU A 107 -5.64 -15.59 -5.96
CA LEU A 107 -4.20 -15.58 -5.69
C LEU A 107 -3.99 -15.87 -4.21
N TYR A 108 -3.11 -16.81 -3.91
CA TYR A 108 -2.63 -17.04 -2.55
C TYR A 108 -1.58 -15.97 -2.18
N PHE A 109 -1.93 -15.12 -1.21
CA PHE A 109 -1.07 -14.02 -0.77
C PHE A 109 0.06 -14.54 0.14
N ARG A 110 1.28 -14.52 -0.36
CA ARG A 110 2.49 -14.86 0.42
C ARG A 110 2.96 -13.69 1.32
N HIS A 111 2.29 -12.57 1.27
CA HIS A 111 2.58 -11.34 1.99
C HIS A 111 1.29 -10.75 2.56
N MET A 112 1.43 -9.93 3.57
CA MET A 112 0.39 -9.02 4.04
C MET A 112 0.44 -7.74 3.19
N GLU A 113 -0.73 -7.21 2.82
CA GLU A 113 -0.80 -5.95 2.09
C GLU A 113 -1.92 -5.05 2.62
N LEU A 114 -1.54 -3.90 3.22
CA LEU A 114 -2.47 -2.81 3.49
C LEU A 114 -2.62 -1.97 2.22
N MET A 115 -3.86 -1.71 1.83
CA MET A 115 -4.21 -0.92 0.65
C MET A 115 -5.05 0.29 1.06
N HIS A 116 -4.73 1.46 0.51
CA HIS A 116 -5.60 2.64 0.51
C HIS A 116 -5.92 2.99 -0.94
N LEU A 117 -7.18 2.86 -1.33
CA LEU A 117 -7.59 3.16 -2.71
C LEU A 117 -7.63 4.67 -2.94
N LEU A 118 -6.84 5.11 -3.91
CA LEU A 118 -6.76 6.51 -4.37
C LEU A 118 -7.75 6.75 -5.50
N GLU A 119 -8.03 5.71 -6.31
CA GLU A 119 -8.94 5.77 -7.44
C GLU A 119 -9.55 4.40 -7.73
N GLY A 120 -10.76 4.41 -8.29
CA GLY A 120 -11.44 3.23 -8.80
C GLY A 120 -12.15 2.40 -7.73
N THR A 121 -12.47 1.18 -8.14
CA THR A 121 -13.22 0.20 -7.33
C THR A 121 -12.68 -1.19 -7.63
N VAL A 122 -12.54 -2.01 -6.60
CA VAL A 122 -12.11 -3.40 -6.71
C VAL A 122 -12.99 -4.31 -5.87
N THR A 123 -13.33 -5.47 -6.40
CA THR A 123 -14.05 -6.53 -5.69
C THR A 123 -13.14 -7.72 -5.51
N PHE A 124 -13.13 -8.26 -4.30
CA PHE A 124 -12.49 -9.52 -3.93
C PHE A 124 -13.54 -10.56 -3.57
N VAL A 125 -13.28 -11.81 -3.90
CA VAL A 125 -14.03 -12.96 -3.41
C VAL A 125 -13.03 -13.92 -2.77
N ASP A 126 -13.25 -14.29 -1.52
CA ASP A 126 -12.38 -15.23 -0.79
C ASP A 126 -12.71 -16.70 -1.11
N GLU A 127 -11.93 -17.61 -0.57
CA GLU A 127 -12.08 -19.06 -0.77
C GLU A 127 -13.38 -19.64 -0.20
N THR A 128 -14.07 -18.90 0.68
CA THR A 128 -15.38 -19.29 1.24
C THR A 128 -16.56 -18.70 0.44
N GLY A 129 -16.28 -17.92 -0.62
CA GLY A 129 -17.26 -17.24 -1.44
C GLY A 129 -17.76 -15.91 -0.88
N ARG A 130 -17.17 -15.41 0.22
CA ARG A 130 -17.50 -14.07 0.73
C ARG A 130 -16.87 -13.03 -0.18
N SER A 131 -17.63 -12.00 -0.52
CA SER A 131 -17.16 -10.89 -1.35
C SER A 131 -17.05 -9.60 -0.55
N GLY A 132 -16.10 -8.76 -0.93
CA GLY A 132 -15.96 -7.39 -0.44
C GLY A 132 -15.60 -6.48 -1.60
N THR A 133 -16.32 -5.36 -1.72
CA THR A 133 -16.04 -4.32 -2.70
C THR A 133 -15.53 -3.08 -1.98
N PHE A 134 -14.40 -2.58 -2.44
CA PHE A 134 -13.72 -1.41 -1.90
C PHE A 134 -13.65 -0.33 -2.97
N THR A 135 -13.81 0.92 -2.56
CA THR A 135 -13.86 2.08 -3.46
C THR A 135 -12.83 3.13 -3.07
N LYS A 136 -12.65 4.13 -3.91
CA LYS A 136 -11.81 5.29 -3.60
C LYS A 136 -12.00 5.78 -2.16
N GLY A 137 -10.90 5.86 -1.42
CA GLY A 137 -10.83 6.31 -0.03
C GLY A 137 -10.96 5.19 1.00
N ASP A 138 -11.26 3.95 0.62
CA ASP A 138 -11.27 2.83 1.54
C ASP A 138 -9.84 2.39 1.87
N ILE A 139 -9.64 1.99 3.13
CA ILE A 139 -8.39 1.43 3.64
C ILE A 139 -8.69 0.04 4.19
N PHE A 140 -8.03 -0.97 3.67
CA PHE A 140 -8.25 -2.36 4.04
C PHE A 140 -6.98 -3.19 3.98
N LEU A 141 -7.02 -4.35 4.59
CA LEU A 141 -5.90 -5.28 4.71
C LEU A 141 -6.24 -6.60 4.04
N ILE A 142 -5.33 -7.08 3.20
CA ILE A 142 -5.28 -8.49 2.79
C ILE A 142 -4.21 -9.18 3.65
N GLU A 143 -4.64 -10.16 4.43
CA GLU A 143 -3.73 -10.89 5.32
C GLU A 143 -2.83 -11.84 4.53
N GLN A 144 -1.64 -12.08 5.06
CA GLN A 144 -0.80 -13.17 4.57
C GLN A 144 -1.55 -14.50 4.67
N LYS A 145 -1.41 -15.34 3.65
CA LYS A 145 -2.09 -16.64 3.46
C LYS A 145 -3.56 -16.54 3.03
N ALA A 146 -4.12 -15.35 2.92
CA ALA A 146 -5.43 -15.20 2.28
C ALA A 146 -5.37 -15.67 0.83
N SER A 147 -6.48 -16.22 0.35
CA SER A 147 -6.67 -16.57 -1.07
C SER A 147 -7.91 -15.85 -1.57
N CYS A 148 -7.75 -14.93 -2.52
CA CYS A 148 -8.88 -14.18 -3.05
C CYS A 148 -8.68 -13.78 -4.52
N THR A 149 -9.82 -13.57 -5.20
CA THR A 149 -9.88 -13.04 -6.56
C THR A 149 -9.56 -11.55 -6.56
N TRP A 150 -9.45 -10.97 -7.73
CA TRP A 150 -9.45 -9.52 -7.97
C TRP A 150 -10.32 -9.26 -9.19
N GLU A 151 -11.22 -8.30 -9.10
CA GLU A 151 -11.96 -7.78 -10.23
C GLU A 151 -12.04 -6.24 -10.14
N SER A 152 -11.57 -5.56 -11.17
CA SER A 152 -11.73 -4.13 -11.37
C SER A 152 -12.22 -3.84 -12.78
N LEU A 153 -13.34 -3.13 -12.90
CA LEU A 153 -13.93 -2.75 -14.18
C LEU A 153 -13.46 -1.38 -14.67
N VAL A 154 -12.71 -0.68 -13.83
CA VAL A 154 -12.14 0.65 -14.07
C VAL A 154 -10.68 0.66 -13.67
N HIS A 155 -9.95 1.69 -14.04
CA HIS A 155 -8.61 1.97 -13.54
C HIS A 155 -8.62 2.00 -12.00
N VAL A 156 -7.62 1.41 -11.38
CA VAL A 156 -7.44 1.40 -9.92
C VAL A 156 -6.07 1.94 -9.58
N ALA A 157 -6.01 2.90 -8.66
CA ALA A 157 -4.78 3.39 -8.05
C ALA A 157 -4.85 3.24 -6.53
N LYS A 158 -3.72 2.89 -5.90
CA LYS A 158 -3.65 2.69 -4.44
C LYS A 158 -2.29 3.05 -3.87
N VAL A 159 -2.27 3.50 -2.63
CA VAL A 159 -1.08 3.34 -1.76
C VAL A 159 -1.04 1.88 -1.30
N TYR A 160 0.13 1.28 -1.32
CA TYR A 160 0.36 -0.05 -0.79
C TYR A 160 1.38 -0.04 0.35
N VAL A 161 1.18 -0.91 1.33
CA VAL A 161 2.18 -1.28 2.34
C VAL A 161 2.26 -2.79 2.38
N ILE A 162 3.40 -3.33 2.01
CA ILE A 162 3.64 -4.77 1.91
C ILE A 162 4.63 -5.21 2.98
N TYR A 163 4.28 -6.28 3.70
CA TYR A 163 5.21 -7.09 4.47
C TYR A 163 5.26 -8.50 3.89
N ARG A 164 6.43 -8.86 3.38
CA ARG A 164 6.69 -10.17 2.77
C ARG A 164 7.84 -10.82 3.53
N PRO A 165 7.56 -11.69 4.50
CA PRO A 165 8.62 -12.43 5.19
C PRO A 165 9.40 -13.32 4.21
N ALA A 166 10.70 -13.53 4.51
CA ALA A 166 11.58 -14.39 3.74
C ALA A 166 11.12 -15.86 3.76
#